data_14b45b00677b14fb56dc9241e0f22591
#
_entry.id   14b45b00677b14fb56dc9241e0f22591
#
_cell.length_a   1.000
_cell.length_b   1.000
_cell.length_c   1.000
_cell.angle_alpha   90.00
_cell.angle_beta   90.00
_cell.angle_gamma   90.00
#
_symmetry.space_group_name_H-M   'P 1'
#
loop_
_entity.id
_entity.type
_entity.pdbx_description
1 polymer ?
#
loop_
_entity_poly.entity_id
_entity_poly.type
_entity_poly.pdbx_seq_one_letter_code
_entity_poly.pdbx_strand_id
1 'polypeptide(L)'
;ECYVVVSEVAKNNGGKKKALASVLAGLAIMGAGAQMGTPVQAGADNGGSAVNIWSEKRVDTPTPGGPGVTNANTRNTAGDNSVTIGQQLTTGTGAVAVGRLSTAVGDRAVAIGENVNAKKEDTISVGSSNNSNTGGGITIGKGNTADSTANGGRADGNSQIAIGRDNKATKEDTLALGRENTASGNVSLAIGARTEATNSGSIAIAGNGDGYKTTSTGFGSIAIGMQSNSTGTASTAVGGVSQATAKGASA
;
A
#
# COMPACT_ATOMS: atom_id res chain seq x y z
N GLU A 1 22.97 -38.14 22.99
CA GLU A 1 21.91 -37.45 23.73
C GLU A 1 22.51 -36.18 24.32
N CYS A 2 22.14 -35.02 23.77
CA CYS A 2 22.52 -33.71 24.30
C CYS A 2 21.35 -33.19 25.18
N TYR A 3 21.57 -33.16 26.49
CA TYR A 3 20.67 -32.45 27.40
C TYR A 3 21.12 -30.99 27.52
N VAL A 4 20.27 -30.06 27.17
CA VAL A 4 20.48 -28.64 27.46
C VAL A 4 19.72 -28.30 28.76
N VAL A 5 20.45 -28.05 29.82
CA VAL A 5 19.88 -27.62 31.08
C VAL A 5 19.65 -26.12 31.03
N VAL A 6 18.39 -25.72 30.89
CA VAL A 6 17.98 -24.30 30.82
C VAL A 6 17.60 -23.69 32.18
N SER A 7 17.85 -24.41 33.29
CA SER A 7 17.27 -24.06 34.59
C SER A 7 18.09 -23.12 35.49
N GLU A 8 19.32 -22.77 35.13
CA GLU A 8 20.15 -21.94 36.05
C GLU A 8 20.27 -20.45 35.74
N VAL A 9 19.74 -20.00 34.59
CA VAL A 9 19.81 -18.56 34.24
C VAL A 9 18.63 -17.76 34.83
N ALA A 10 17.60 -18.43 35.37
CA ALA A 10 16.41 -17.77 35.86
C ALA A 10 16.46 -17.41 37.38
N LYS A 11 17.53 -17.70 38.10
CA LYS A 11 17.68 -17.41 39.54
C LYS A 11 18.77 -16.37 39.74
N ASN A 12 18.53 -15.16 39.47
CA ASN A 12 18.92 -14.01 40.28
C ASN A 12 18.71 -12.69 39.56
N ASN A 13 17.92 -11.88 40.17
CA ASN A 13 17.97 -10.45 40.40
C ASN A 13 16.75 -9.68 39.89
N GLY A 14 16.05 -9.19 40.90
CA GLY A 14 15.16 -8.06 40.77
C GLY A 14 15.92 -6.85 40.20
N GLY A 15 15.52 -6.40 39.09
CA GLY A 15 16.02 -5.16 38.51
C GLY A 15 16.41 -5.30 37.06
N LYS A 16 15.56 -4.79 36.20
CA LYS A 16 15.76 -4.51 34.76
C LYS A 16 15.37 -5.60 33.78
N LYS A 17 14.16 -5.48 33.28
CA LYS A 17 13.53 -6.24 32.20
C LYS A 17 14.21 -6.09 30.81
N LYS A 18 15.49 -5.77 30.76
CA LYS A 18 16.25 -5.59 29.51
C LYS A 18 17.08 -6.79 29.07
N ALA A 19 17.16 -7.86 29.87
CA ALA A 19 18.07 -8.98 29.56
C ALA A 19 17.42 -10.20 28.90
N LEU A 20 16.08 -10.27 28.79
CA LEU A 20 15.44 -11.47 28.21
C LEU A 20 15.37 -11.43 26.69
N ALA A 21 15.51 -10.27 26.05
CA ALA A 21 15.47 -10.17 24.60
C ALA A 21 16.78 -10.59 23.90
N SER A 22 17.90 -10.60 24.64
CA SER A 22 19.21 -10.94 24.06
C SER A 22 19.59 -12.42 24.15
N VAL A 23 18.88 -13.23 24.91
CA VAL A 23 19.21 -14.65 25.11
C VAL A 23 18.53 -15.56 24.08
N LEU A 24 17.42 -15.13 23.46
CA LEU A 24 16.79 -15.89 22.38
C LEU A 24 17.47 -15.75 21.00
N ALA A 25 18.38 -14.81 20.86
CA ALA A 25 19.13 -14.59 19.61
C ALA A 25 20.31 -15.55 19.40
N GLY A 26 20.62 -16.41 20.37
CA GLY A 26 21.84 -17.22 20.39
C GLY A 26 21.66 -18.73 20.12
N LEU A 27 20.45 -19.24 19.83
CA LEU A 27 20.27 -20.66 19.56
C LEU A 27 20.50 -20.96 18.07
N ALA A 28 21.74 -20.92 17.62
CA ALA A 28 22.15 -21.49 16.34
C ALA A 28 22.19 -23.01 16.47
N ILE A 29 21.24 -23.70 15.85
CA ILE A 29 21.31 -25.14 15.68
C ILE A 29 22.37 -25.45 14.63
N MET A 30 23.55 -25.89 15.06
CA MET A 30 24.60 -26.40 14.19
C MET A 30 24.26 -27.83 13.75
N GLY A 31 23.59 -27.97 12.62
CA GLY A 31 23.47 -29.23 11.88
C GLY A 31 24.43 -29.21 10.69
N ALA A 32 25.29 -30.21 10.56
CA ALA A 32 26.22 -30.33 9.44
C ALA A 32 25.45 -30.42 8.11
N GLY A 33 25.69 -29.47 7.19
CA GLY A 33 25.19 -29.50 5.82
C GLY A 33 24.07 -28.50 5.47
N ALA A 34 23.58 -27.70 6.39
CA ALA A 34 22.62 -26.63 6.06
C ALA A 34 23.39 -25.33 5.76
N GLN A 35 23.17 -24.75 4.57
CA GLN A 35 23.52 -23.35 4.35
C GLN A 35 22.77 -22.53 5.40
N MET A 36 23.50 -21.90 6.29
CA MET A 36 22.91 -21.00 7.27
C MET A 36 22.22 -19.88 6.52
N GLY A 37 20.88 -19.91 6.49
CA GLY A 37 20.12 -18.72 6.20
C GLY A 37 20.54 -17.63 7.19
N THR A 38 20.70 -16.43 6.72
CA THR A 38 21.03 -15.27 7.56
C THR A 38 20.07 -15.20 8.76
N PRO A 39 20.58 -14.98 9.97
CA PRO A 39 19.73 -14.92 11.15
C PRO A 39 18.69 -13.81 10.99
N VAL A 40 17.46 -14.12 11.34
CA VAL A 40 16.41 -13.11 11.48
C VAL A 40 16.80 -12.23 12.66
N GLN A 41 17.19 -11.02 12.40
CA GLN A 41 17.55 -10.07 13.44
C GLN A 41 16.31 -9.27 13.85
N ALA A 42 15.85 -9.50 15.08
CA ALA A 42 14.92 -8.58 15.72
C ALA A 42 15.74 -7.42 16.30
N GLY A 43 15.73 -6.29 15.63
CA GLY A 43 16.42 -5.09 16.08
C GLY A 43 15.46 -4.17 16.82
N ALA A 44 15.74 -3.86 18.09
CA ALA A 44 15.12 -2.72 18.75
C ALA A 44 16.00 -1.50 18.45
N ASP A 45 15.45 -0.55 17.71
CA ASP A 45 16.13 0.71 17.44
C ASP A 45 15.56 1.81 18.33
N ASN A 46 16.47 2.52 19.01
CA ASN A 46 16.29 3.83 19.65
C ASN A 46 15.13 4.02 20.66
N GLY A 47 14.88 3.03 21.53
CA GLY A 47 14.03 3.25 22.72
C GLY A 47 12.52 3.20 22.46
N GLY A 48 12.07 3.00 21.24
CA GLY A 48 10.68 2.76 20.88
C GLY A 48 10.32 1.27 20.86
N SER A 49 9.01 0.94 20.92
CA SER A 49 8.48 -0.43 20.91
C SER A 49 8.28 -0.97 19.51
N ALA A 50 9.25 -0.80 18.59
CA ALA A 50 9.14 -1.28 17.23
C ALA A 50 9.52 -2.76 17.08
N VAL A 51 8.81 -3.50 16.22
CA VAL A 51 9.19 -4.85 15.77
C VAL A 51 9.78 -4.77 14.37
N ASN A 52 11.05 -5.13 14.21
CA ASN A 52 11.74 -5.11 12.93
C ASN A 52 12.31 -6.50 12.62
N ILE A 53 11.80 -7.15 11.58
CA ILE A 53 12.24 -8.47 11.11
C ILE A 53 12.69 -8.33 9.67
N TRP A 54 13.98 -8.56 9.41
CA TRP A 54 14.56 -8.46 8.07
C TRP A 54 15.56 -9.58 7.81
N SER A 55 15.76 -9.94 6.55
CA SER A 55 16.78 -10.88 6.13
C SER A 55 17.79 -10.21 5.20
N GLU A 56 19.07 -10.33 5.47
CA GLU A 56 20.10 -10.00 4.51
C GLU A 56 20.24 -11.14 3.49
N LYS A 57 20.08 -10.83 2.22
CA LYS A 57 20.57 -11.72 1.18
C LYS A 57 22.07 -11.46 1.04
N ARG A 58 22.89 -12.29 1.66
CA ARG A 58 24.34 -12.28 1.43
C ARG A 58 24.58 -12.78 0.00
N VAL A 59 24.98 -11.88 -0.87
CA VAL A 59 25.53 -12.26 -2.18
C VAL A 59 27.02 -12.42 -1.99
N ASP A 60 27.45 -13.62 -1.62
CA ASP A 60 28.84 -14.00 -1.65
C ASP A 60 29.22 -14.38 -3.09
N THR A 61 29.64 -13.42 -3.87
CA THR A 61 30.51 -13.67 -5.02
C THR A 61 31.75 -12.77 -4.87
N PRO A 62 32.85 -13.29 -4.38
CA PRO A 62 34.15 -12.62 -4.56
C PRO A 62 34.51 -12.74 -6.02
N THR A 63 34.26 -11.72 -6.82
CA THR A 63 34.90 -11.58 -8.12
C THR A 63 36.22 -10.83 -7.85
N PRO A 64 37.39 -11.45 -8.04
CA PRO A 64 38.65 -10.74 -7.91
C PRO A 64 38.71 -9.67 -9.01
N GLY A 65 38.76 -8.38 -8.63
CA GLY A 65 39.09 -7.28 -9.52
C GLY A 65 37.92 -6.46 -10.08
N GLY A 66 36.68 -6.67 -9.62
CA GLY A 66 35.55 -5.76 -9.95
C GLY A 66 35.48 -4.56 -8.99
N PRO A 67 34.95 -3.39 -9.43
CA PRO A 67 34.66 -2.28 -8.50
C PRO A 67 33.75 -2.78 -7.41
N GLY A 68 34.17 -2.54 -6.15
CA GLY A 68 33.47 -3.04 -4.97
C GLY A 68 31.97 -2.79 -5.07
N VAL A 69 31.20 -3.86 -5.04
CA VAL A 69 29.77 -3.79 -4.81
C VAL A 69 29.62 -3.24 -3.39
N THR A 70 29.38 -1.95 -3.27
CA THR A 70 28.94 -1.39 -2.02
C THR A 70 27.62 -2.08 -1.71
N ASN A 71 27.64 -3.01 -0.76
CA ASN A 71 26.42 -3.50 -0.14
C ASN A 71 25.71 -2.28 0.43
N ALA A 72 24.82 -1.72 -0.37
CA ALA A 72 23.83 -0.83 0.18
C ALA A 72 23.01 -1.72 1.15
N ASN A 73 23.41 -1.69 2.43
CA ASN A 73 22.67 -2.27 3.50
C ASN A 73 21.27 -1.68 3.43
N THR A 74 20.38 -2.39 2.81
CA THR A 74 18.99 -2.01 2.67
C THR A 74 18.29 -2.31 3.99
N ARG A 75 18.66 -1.54 5.01
CA ARG A 75 18.06 -1.64 6.34
C ARG A 75 16.63 -1.13 6.29
N ASN A 76 15.76 -1.79 7.02
CA ASN A 76 14.46 -1.22 7.32
C ASN A 76 14.63 -0.01 8.24
N THR A 77 13.86 1.04 7.99
CA THR A 77 13.74 2.18 8.90
C THR A 77 12.39 2.07 9.61
N ALA A 78 12.41 1.86 10.90
CA ALA A 78 11.22 1.66 11.71
C ALA A 78 10.94 2.89 12.59
N GLY A 79 9.70 3.38 12.56
CA GLY A 79 9.19 4.37 13.52
C GLY A 79 8.78 3.73 14.85
N ASP A 80 8.46 4.55 15.84
CA ASP A 80 8.01 4.07 17.16
C ASP A 80 6.72 3.25 17.04
N ASN A 81 6.62 2.16 17.80
CA ASN A 81 5.47 1.25 17.81
C ASN A 81 5.11 0.67 16.44
N SER A 82 6.07 0.61 15.51
CA SER A 82 5.85 0.13 14.14
C SER A 82 6.23 -1.34 13.98
N VAL A 83 5.74 -1.96 12.90
CA VAL A 83 6.09 -3.33 12.49
C VAL A 83 6.68 -3.29 11.09
N THR A 84 7.91 -3.79 10.93
CA THR A 84 8.57 -3.96 9.62
C THR A 84 8.98 -5.42 9.42
N ILE A 85 8.46 -6.07 8.38
CA ILE A 85 8.78 -7.47 8.06
C ILE A 85 9.15 -7.57 6.57
N GLY A 86 10.43 -7.79 6.26
CA GLY A 86 10.91 -7.95 4.88
C GLY A 86 12.11 -7.08 4.55
N GLN A 87 12.23 -6.61 3.30
CA GLN A 87 13.41 -5.90 2.79
C GLN A 87 13.08 -4.50 2.29
N GLN A 88 13.96 -3.53 2.59
CA GLN A 88 13.85 -2.14 2.13
C GLN A 88 12.51 -1.49 2.52
N LEU A 89 12.15 -1.59 3.79
CA LEU A 89 10.91 -1.07 4.32
C LEU A 89 11.15 0.23 5.09
N THR A 90 10.18 1.13 5.04
CA THR A 90 10.18 2.36 5.84
C THR A 90 8.83 2.51 6.50
N THR A 91 8.82 2.79 7.81
CA THR A 91 7.58 2.99 8.57
C THR A 91 7.62 4.28 9.38
N GLY A 92 6.45 4.91 9.52
CA GLY A 92 6.16 5.95 10.50
C GLY A 92 5.75 5.36 11.85
N THR A 93 5.30 6.22 12.74
CA THR A 93 4.84 5.84 14.09
C THR A 93 3.57 5.00 14.02
N GLY A 94 3.55 3.85 14.72
CA GLY A 94 2.41 2.94 14.74
C GLY A 94 2.08 2.30 13.39
N ALA A 95 2.98 2.39 12.41
CA ALA A 95 2.74 1.91 11.06
C ALA A 95 3.18 0.45 10.87
N VAL A 96 2.64 -0.20 9.84
CA VAL A 96 2.96 -1.59 9.48
C VAL A 96 3.47 -1.65 8.04
N ALA A 97 4.68 -2.17 7.82
CA ALA A 97 5.20 -2.47 6.49
C ALA A 97 5.64 -3.93 6.40
N VAL A 98 5.06 -4.66 5.46
CA VAL A 98 5.36 -6.09 5.25
C VAL A 98 5.62 -6.35 3.77
N GLY A 99 6.75 -7.00 3.45
CA GLY A 99 7.08 -7.39 2.08
C GLY A 99 8.41 -6.87 1.58
N ARG A 100 8.47 -6.39 0.35
CA ARG A 100 9.68 -5.86 -0.28
C ARG A 100 9.43 -4.48 -0.90
N LEU A 101 10.33 -3.52 -0.66
CA LEU A 101 10.20 -2.15 -1.19
C LEU A 101 8.90 -1.46 -0.77
N SER A 102 8.33 -1.82 0.36
CA SER A 102 7.07 -1.25 0.84
C SER A 102 7.33 -0.09 1.79
N THR A 103 6.54 0.96 1.68
CA THR A 103 6.72 2.21 2.43
C THR A 103 5.42 2.60 3.14
N ALA A 104 5.44 2.59 4.46
CA ALA A 104 4.34 3.04 5.32
C ALA A 104 4.82 4.23 6.17
N VAL A 105 5.06 5.39 5.53
CA VAL A 105 5.67 6.56 6.20
C VAL A 105 4.66 7.32 7.05
N GLY A 106 3.40 7.30 6.67
CA GLY A 106 2.36 7.97 7.45
C GLY A 106 2.16 7.30 8.83
N ASP A 107 1.79 8.08 9.82
CA ASP A 107 1.42 7.53 11.12
C ASP A 107 0.22 6.60 10.99
N ARG A 108 0.25 5.45 11.67
CA ARG A 108 -0.79 4.41 11.61
C ARG A 108 -1.05 3.84 10.20
N ALA A 109 -0.12 4.08 9.26
CA ALA A 109 -0.24 3.60 7.89
C ALA A 109 0.05 2.09 7.78
N VAL A 110 -0.56 1.43 6.80
CA VAL A 110 -0.35 0.01 6.51
C VAL A 110 0.09 -0.17 5.06
N ALA A 111 1.27 -0.76 4.83
CA ALA A 111 1.80 -1.11 3.52
C ALA A 111 2.17 -2.60 3.50
N ILE A 112 1.42 -3.43 2.77
CA ILE A 112 1.65 -4.88 2.70
C ILE A 112 1.76 -5.32 1.25
N GLY A 113 2.92 -5.89 0.87
CA GLY A 113 3.13 -6.44 -0.45
C GLY A 113 4.46 -6.06 -1.08
N GLU A 114 4.50 -5.87 -2.40
CA GLU A 114 5.69 -5.52 -3.14
C GLU A 114 5.58 -4.11 -3.76
N ASN A 115 6.53 -3.24 -3.46
CA ASN A 115 6.56 -1.87 -3.99
C ASN A 115 5.24 -1.12 -3.74
N VAL A 116 4.72 -1.20 -2.54
CA VAL A 116 3.50 -0.49 -2.12
C VAL A 116 3.85 0.71 -1.26
N ASN A 117 3.12 1.79 -1.44
CA ASN A 117 3.35 3.04 -0.75
C ASN A 117 2.10 3.51 -0.01
N ALA A 118 2.21 3.72 1.29
CA ALA A 118 1.22 4.33 2.18
C ALA A 118 1.88 5.55 2.84
N LYS A 119 1.73 6.73 2.22
CA LYS A 119 2.58 7.88 2.52
C LYS A 119 1.99 8.87 3.53
N LYS A 120 0.72 8.78 3.80
CA LYS A 120 0.01 9.69 4.70
C LYS A 120 -0.61 8.92 5.87
N GLU A 121 -1.02 9.67 6.86
CA GLU A 121 -1.67 9.17 8.07
C GLU A 121 -2.92 8.31 7.75
N ASP A 122 -3.14 7.24 8.52
CA ASP A 122 -4.28 6.33 8.41
C ASP A 122 -4.47 5.68 7.03
N THR A 123 -3.42 5.58 6.24
CA THR A 123 -3.45 5.07 4.86
C THR A 123 -3.30 3.55 4.82
N ILE A 124 -4.05 2.89 3.95
CA ILE A 124 -3.91 1.45 3.70
C ILE A 124 -3.50 1.19 2.24
N SER A 125 -2.40 0.45 2.05
CA SER A 125 -1.92 0.05 0.72
C SER A 125 -1.53 -1.44 0.74
N VAL A 126 -2.26 -2.29 0.00
CA VAL A 126 -2.06 -3.74 0.03
C VAL A 126 -1.99 -4.29 -1.40
N GLY A 127 -0.98 -5.12 -1.68
CA GLY A 127 -0.84 -5.81 -2.97
C GLY A 127 0.48 -5.53 -3.67
N SER A 128 0.46 -5.05 -4.92
CA SER A 128 1.67 -4.79 -5.70
C SER A 128 1.61 -3.47 -6.44
N SER A 129 2.67 -2.67 -6.36
CA SER A 129 2.82 -1.39 -7.07
C SER A 129 1.68 -0.40 -6.83
N ASN A 130 1.08 -0.44 -5.66
CA ASN A 130 0.04 0.50 -5.25
C ASN A 130 0.65 1.77 -4.65
N ASN A 131 0.02 2.92 -4.90
CA ASN A 131 0.45 4.20 -4.34
C ASN A 131 -0.74 4.93 -3.69
N SER A 132 -0.70 5.05 -2.36
CA SER A 132 -1.65 5.84 -1.61
C SER A 132 -0.95 7.05 -0.99
N ASN A 133 -1.27 8.24 -1.47
CA ASN A 133 -0.64 9.50 -1.10
C ASN A 133 -1.66 10.51 -0.53
N THR A 134 -2.64 10.01 0.20
CA THR A 134 -3.73 10.81 0.77
C THR A 134 -4.09 10.27 2.15
N GLY A 135 -4.40 11.16 3.10
CA GLY A 135 -4.83 10.76 4.45
C GLY A 135 -6.11 9.93 4.39
N GLY A 136 -6.16 8.81 5.13
CA GLY A 136 -7.28 7.87 5.08
C GLY A 136 -7.48 7.13 3.74
N GLY A 137 -6.53 7.23 2.80
CA GLY A 137 -6.62 6.59 1.49
C GLY A 137 -6.49 5.08 1.53
N ILE A 138 -7.20 4.37 0.66
CA ILE A 138 -7.16 2.91 0.56
C ILE A 138 -6.80 2.49 -0.87
N THR A 139 -5.72 1.71 -1.02
CA THR A 139 -5.38 1.04 -2.28
C THR A 139 -5.21 -0.46 -2.05
N ILE A 140 -5.95 -1.29 -2.79
CA ILE A 140 -5.86 -2.76 -2.67
C ILE A 140 -5.82 -3.38 -4.06
N GLY A 141 -4.82 -4.26 -4.30
CA GLY A 141 -4.67 -4.99 -5.55
C GLY A 141 -3.36 -4.64 -6.27
N LYS A 142 -3.40 -4.29 -7.56
CA LYS A 142 -2.19 -4.02 -8.34
C LYS A 142 -2.27 -2.70 -9.10
N GLY A 143 -1.22 -1.87 -8.99
CA GLY A 143 -1.08 -0.66 -9.79
C GLY A 143 -2.09 0.45 -9.47
N ASN A 144 -2.79 0.37 -8.32
CA ASN A 144 -3.80 1.36 -7.96
C ASN A 144 -3.17 2.65 -7.41
N THR A 145 -3.81 3.77 -7.68
CA THR A 145 -3.40 5.08 -7.17
C THR A 145 -4.56 5.76 -6.44
N ALA A 146 -4.30 6.16 -5.20
CA ALA A 146 -5.14 7.08 -4.42
C ALA A 146 -4.30 8.33 -4.13
N ASP A 147 -4.63 9.46 -4.77
CA ASP A 147 -3.80 10.66 -4.70
C ASP A 147 -4.66 11.94 -4.76
N SER A 148 -4.60 12.75 -3.72
CA SER A 148 -5.32 14.02 -3.64
C SER A 148 -4.49 15.24 -4.07
N THR A 149 -3.23 15.06 -4.46
CA THR A 149 -2.31 16.17 -4.71
C THR A 149 -2.62 16.97 -6.00
N ALA A 150 -3.45 16.42 -6.87
CA ALA A 150 -3.73 17.00 -8.18
C ALA A 150 -4.66 18.23 -8.16
N ASN A 151 -4.63 19.12 -7.18
CA ASN A 151 -5.27 20.45 -7.19
C ASN A 151 -5.53 21.03 -5.80
N GLY A 152 -4.48 21.22 -4.99
CA GLY A 152 -4.62 21.98 -3.74
C GLY A 152 -5.60 21.36 -2.72
N GLY A 153 -5.85 20.05 -2.83
CA GLY A 153 -6.69 19.33 -1.90
C GLY A 153 -6.13 19.44 -0.49
N ARG A 154 -6.99 19.57 0.50
CA ARG A 154 -6.62 19.56 1.91
C ARG A 154 -5.78 18.32 2.18
N ALA A 155 -4.65 18.50 2.83
CA ALA A 155 -3.75 17.39 3.19
C ALA A 155 -4.39 16.39 4.17
N ASP A 156 -5.49 16.74 4.77
CA ASP A 156 -6.12 16.04 5.87
C ASP A 156 -7.58 15.71 5.55
N GLY A 157 -7.90 14.41 5.49
CA GLY A 157 -9.26 13.93 5.57
C GLY A 157 -9.97 13.59 4.26
N ASN A 158 -9.26 13.39 3.17
CA ASN A 158 -9.88 13.06 1.88
C ASN A 158 -9.69 11.57 1.58
N SER A 159 -10.72 10.77 1.80
CA SER A 159 -10.68 9.32 1.63
C SER A 159 -10.82 8.94 0.16
N GLN A 160 -9.72 8.66 -0.51
CA GLN A 160 -9.75 8.03 -1.84
C GLN A 160 -9.66 6.53 -1.70
N ILE A 161 -10.48 5.81 -2.45
CA ILE A 161 -10.48 4.34 -2.46
C ILE A 161 -10.23 3.86 -3.89
N ALA A 162 -9.15 3.10 -4.10
CA ALA A 162 -8.82 2.48 -5.37
C ALA A 162 -8.57 0.98 -5.16
N ILE A 163 -9.50 0.13 -5.58
CA ILE A 163 -9.46 -1.31 -5.35
C ILE A 163 -9.56 -2.09 -6.65
N GLY A 164 -8.62 -3.02 -6.88
CA GLY A 164 -8.58 -3.88 -8.04
C GLY A 164 -7.28 -3.74 -8.83
N ARG A 165 -7.34 -3.44 -10.13
CA ARG A 165 -6.15 -3.31 -10.98
C ARG A 165 -6.14 -2.00 -11.76
N ASP A 166 -5.04 -1.24 -11.64
CA ASP A 166 -4.77 -0.03 -12.42
C ASP A 166 -5.86 1.04 -12.28
N ASN A 167 -6.50 1.14 -11.09
CA ASN A 167 -7.50 2.14 -10.81
C ASN A 167 -6.87 3.44 -10.29
N LYS A 168 -7.53 4.57 -10.58
CA LYS A 168 -7.11 5.90 -10.16
C LYS A 168 -8.25 6.62 -9.45
N ALA A 169 -8.03 6.97 -8.19
CA ALA A 169 -8.89 7.81 -7.36
C ALA A 169 -8.09 9.06 -6.98
N THR A 170 -8.36 10.23 -7.59
CA THR A 170 -7.43 11.36 -7.55
C THR A 170 -7.99 12.68 -7.02
N LYS A 171 -9.20 12.69 -6.50
CA LYS A 171 -9.85 13.83 -5.88
C LYS A 171 -10.50 13.42 -4.56
N GLU A 172 -11.07 14.41 -3.85
CA GLU A 172 -11.75 14.21 -2.56
C GLU A 172 -12.88 13.19 -2.67
N ASP A 173 -12.93 12.26 -1.72
CA ASP A 173 -14.00 11.27 -1.53
C ASP A 173 -14.34 10.46 -2.79
N THR A 174 -13.31 10.06 -3.54
CA THR A 174 -13.49 9.30 -4.78
C THR A 174 -13.40 7.79 -4.56
N LEU A 175 -14.18 7.04 -5.32
CA LEU A 175 -14.09 5.57 -5.36
C LEU A 175 -13.84 5.08 -6.79
N ALA A 176 -12.73 4.35 -6.99
CA ALA A 176 -12.43 3.62 -8.21
C ALA A 176 -12.32 2.12 -7.90
N LEU A 177 -13.28 1.31 -8.36
CA LEU A 177 -13.38 -0.11 -8.03
C LEU A 177 -13.43 -0.98 -9.28
N GLY A 178 -12.48 -1.91 -9.43
CA GLY A 178 -12.45 -2.88 -10.52
C GLY A 178 -11.17 -2.81 -11.35
N ARG A 179 -11.25 -2.56 -12.66
CA ARG A 179 -10.08 -2.56 -13.55
C ARG A 179 -10.00 -1.30 -14.41
N GLU A 180 -8.87 -0.61 -14.36
CA GLU A 180 -8.58 0.53 -15.25
C GLU A 180 -9.63 1.66 -15.14
N ASN A 181 -10.20 1.87 -13.94
CA ASN A 181 -11.19 2.91 -13.69
C ASN A 181 -10.52 4.21 -13.26
N THR A 182 -11.14 5.35 -13.59
CA THR A 182 -10.70 6.68 -13.17
C THR A 182 -11.83 7.44 -12.51
N ALA A 183 -11.68 7.74 -11.22
CA ALA A 183 -12.52 8.65 -10.48
C ALA A 183 -11.69 9.90 -10.15
N SER A 184 -11.94 11.00 -10.87
CA SER A 184 -11.13 12.22 -10.77
C SER A 184 -11.94 13.52 -10.57
N GLY A 185 -13.23 13.42 -10.40
CA GLY A 185 -14.08 14.49 -9.88
C GLY A 185 -14.24 14.38 -8.36
N ASN A 186 -14.45 15.47 -7.63
CA ASN A 186 -14.76 15.40 -6.21
C ASN A 186 -16.04 14.59 -5.98
N VAL A 187 -16.06 13.72 -4.98
CA VAL A 187 -17.19 12.84 -4.67
C VAL A 187 -17.64 12.01 -5.88
N SER A 188 -16.70 11.56 -6.72
CA SER A 188 -17.02 10.80 -7.92
C SER A 188 -16.84 9.28 -7.73
N LEU A 189 -17.60 8.51 -8.51
CA LEU A 189 -17.66 7.06 -8.42
C LEU A 189 -17.42 6.42 -9.79
N ALA A 190 -16.40 5.57 -9.90
CA ALA A 190 -16.09 4.78 -11.09
C ALA A 190 -16.00 3.29 -10.73
N ILE A 191 -16.97 2.49 -11.17
CA ILE A 191 -17.06 1.06 -10.81
C ILE A 191 -17.15 0.18 -12.05
N GLY A 192 -16.33 -0.87 -12.09
CA GLY A 192 -16.37 -1.89 -13.13
C GLY A 192 -15.06 -2.01 -13.90
N ALA A 193 -15.11 -1.90 -15.21
CA ALA A 193 -13.93 -1.93 -16.06
C ALA A 193 -13.92 -0.77 -17.04
N ARG A 194 -12.83 0.02 -17.05
CA ARG A 194 -12.66 1.16 -17.96
C ARG A 194 -13.80 2.18 -17.86
N THR A 195 -14.13 2.56 -16.65
CA THR A 195 -15.10 3.63 -16.39
C THR A 195 -14.38 4.92 -16.01
N GLU A 196 -14.91 6.04 -16.46
CA GLU A 196 -14.37 7.37 -16.15
C GLU A 196 -15.44 8.28 -15.57
N ALA A 197 -15.25 8.69 -14.31
CA ALA A 197 -16.06 9.68 -13.62
C ALA A 197 -15.17 10.88 -13.29
N THR A 198 -15.23 11.95 -14.10
CA THR A 198 -14.20 12.98 -14.08
C THR A 198 -14.65 14.33 -13.56
N ASN A 199 -15.92 14.52 -13.31
CA ASN A 199 -16.42 15.77 -12.74
C ASN A 199 -17.05 15.55 -11.37
N SER A 200 -17.25 16.63 -10.61
CA SER A 200 -17.81 16.53 -9.25
C SER A 200 -19.19 15.89 -9.24
N GLY A 201 -19.38 14.93 -8.33
CA GLY A 201 -20.62 14.17 -8.20
C GLY A 201 -20.92 13.23 -9.36
N SER A 202 -19.97 13.00 -10.28
CA SER A 202 -20.21 12.11 -11.42
C SER A 202 -20.15 10.64 -11.05
N ILE A 203 -20.97 9.82 -11.68
CA ILE A 203 -21.08 8.37 -11.46
C ILE A 203 -20.94 7.65 -12.80
N ALA A 204 -19.95 6.73 -12.91
CA ALA A 204 -19.76 5.84 -14.06
C ALA A 204 -19.71 4.38 -13.59
N ILE A 205 -20.65 3.55 -14.06
CA ILE A 205 -20.74 2.14 -13.68
C ILE A 205 -20.91 1.26 -14.91
N ALA A 206 -19.93 0.41 -15.22
CA ALA A 206 -20.02 -0.54 -16.33
C ALA A 206 -18.96 -1.63 -16.32
N GLY A 207 -19.26 -2.76 -16.95
CA GLY A 207 -18.30 -3.76 -17.36
C GLY A 207 -17.93 -3.60 -18.83
N ASN A 208 -16.91 -2.81 -19.16
CA ASN A 208 -16.49 -2.62 -20.53
C ASN A 208 -15.44 -3.65 -20.96
N GLY A 209 -15.55 -4.17 -22.16
CA GLY A 209 -14.50 -4.93 -22.83
C GLY A 209 -13.34 -4.04 -23.28
N ASP A 210 -12.36 -4.65 -23.94
CA ASP A 210 -11.19 -3.95 -24.44
C ASP A 210 -11.58 -2.94 -25.55
N GLY A 211 -11.04 -1.74 -25.45
CA GLY A 211 -11.30 -0.66 -26.40
C GLY A 211 -12.56 0.18 -26.12
N TYR A 212 -13.37 -0.17 -25.12
CA TYR A 212 -14.60 0.54 -24.80
C TYR A 212 -14.51 1.24 -23.44
N LYS A 213 -15.21 2.36 -23.31
CA LYS A 213 -15.29 3.13 -22.06
C LYS A 213 -16.72 3.55 -21.77
N THR A 214 -17.04 3.66 -20.49
CA THR A 214 -18.22 4.35 -19.99
C THR A 214 -17.77 5.63 -19.34
N THR A 215 -18.34 6.76 -19.75
CA THR A 215 -17.87 8.08 -19.33
C THR A 215 -18.98 8.92 -18.70
N SER A 216 -18.71 9.48 -17.53
CA SER A 216 -19.55 10.46 -16.86
C SER A 216 -18.70 11.69 -16.58
N THR A 217 -18.82 12.71 -17.43
CA THR A 217 -17.97 13.90 -17.42
C THR A 217 -18.71 15.20 -17.12
N GLY A 218 -20.04 15.18 -17.08
CA GLY A 218 -20.85 16.29 -16.63
C GLY A 218 -20.84 16.45 -15.10
N PHE A 219 -21.02 17.65 -14.58
CA PHE A 219 -21.22 17.87 -13.16
C PHE A 219 -22.51 17.15 -12.70
N GLY A 220 -22.42 16.29 -11.68
CA GLY A 220 -23.53 15.50 -11.19
C GLY A 220 -24.13 14.54 -12.23
N SER A 221 -23.38 14.14 -13.25
CA SER A 221 -23.89 13.26 -14.30
C SER A 221 -23.79 11.78 -13.90
N ILE A 222 -24.64 10.94 -14.52
CA ILE A 222 -24.71 9.51 -14.26
C ILE A 222 -24.60 8.75 -15.60
N ALA A 223 -23.66 7.83 -15.73
CA ALA A 223 -23.51 6.92 -16.87
C ALA A 223 -23.47 5.48 -16.36
N ILE A 224 -24.48 4.67 -16.69
CA ILE A 224 -24.58 3.27 -16.28
C ILE A 224 -24.83 2.38 -17.49
N GLY A 225 -23.95 1.44 -17.72
CA GLY A 225 -24.03 0.50 -18.84
C GLY A 225 -22.83 0.59 -19.76
N MET A 226 -22.61 -0.45 -20.53
CA MET A 226 -21.47 -0.54 -21.45
C MET A 226 -21.50 0.58 -22.50
N GLN A 227 -20.40 1.34 -22.63
CA GLN A 227 -20.29 2.47 -23.57
C GLN A 227 -21.33 3.59 -23.36
N SER A 228 -21.95 3.67 -22.20
CA SER A 228 -22.83 4.80 -21.92
C SER A 228 -22.02 6.08 -21.72
N ASN A 229 -22.56 7.20 -22.16
CA ASN A 229 -21.87 8.49 -22.14
C ASN A 229 -22.79 9.61 -21.62
N SER A 230 -22.44 10.20 -20.48
CA SER A 230 -23.21 11.27 -19.85
C SER A 230 -22.29 12.47 -19.65
N THR A 231 -22.38 13.46 -20.56
CA THR A 231 -21.49 14.63 -20.58
C THR A 231 -22.18 15.93 -20.19
N GLY A 232 -23.51 15.98 -20.23
CA GLY A 232 -24.27 17.14 -19.80
C GLY A 232 -24.28 17.28 -18.27
N THR A 233 -24.34 18.54 -17.78
CA THR A 233 -24.56 18.78 -16.36
C THR A 233 -25.89 18.17 -15.91
N ALA A 234 -25.89 17.39 -14.82
CA ALA A 234 -27.06 16.68 -14.28
C ALA A 234 -27.74 15.77 -15.32
N SER A 235 -26.99 15.24 -16.27
CA SER A 235 -27.50 14.32 -17.28
C SER A 235 -27.42 12.87 -16.80
N THR A 236 -28.30 12.00 -17.34
CA THR A 236 -28.38 10.58 -16.98
C THR A 236 -28.43 9.73 -18.24
N ALA A 237 -27.45 8.86 -18.42
CA ALA A 237 -27.40 7.87 -19.49
C ALA A 237 -27.42 6.46 -18.88
N VAL A 238 -28.49 5.69 -19.07
CA VAL A 238 -28.66 4.34 -18.51
C VAL A 238 -28.98 3.36 -19.62
N GLY A 239 -28.14 2.35 -19.78
CA GLY A 239 -28.24 1.34 -20.82
C GLY A 239 -26.98 1.25 -21.66
N GLY A 240 -26.89 0.19 -22.49
CA GLY A 240 -25.76 0.03 -23.41
C GLY A 240 -25.76 1.10 -24.50
N VAL A 241 -24.61 1.77 -24.73
CA VAL A 241 -24.43 2.79 -25.79
C VAL A 241 -25.35 4.03 -25.63
N SER A 242 -25.98 4.24 -24.47
CA SER A 242 -26.84 5.41 -24.24
C SER A 242 -26.01 6.71 -24.17
N GLN A 243 -26.60 7.83 -24.63
CA GLN A 243 -25.89 9.11 -24.68
C GLN A 243 -26.78 10.25 -24.20
N ALA A 244 -26.35 10.91 -23.13
CA ALA A 244 -27.02 12.10 -22.56
C ALA A 244 -26.02 13.28 -22.55
N THR A 245 -26.05 14.14 -23.55
CA THR A 245 -25.05 15.17 -23.78
C THR A 245 -25.50 16.58 -23.41
N ALA A 246 -26.77 16.83 -23.36
CA ALA A 246 -27.31 18.13 -22.97
C ALA A 246 -27.54 18.21 -21.45
N LYS A 247 -27.59 19.42 -20.91
CA LYS A 247 -27.92 19.66 -19.51
C LYS A 247 -29.28 19.06 -19.16
N GLY A 248 -29.32 18.25 -18.10
CA GLY A 248 -30.56 17.57 -17.65
C GLY A 248 -31.09 16.51 -18.58
N ALA A 249 -30.34 16.12 -19.63
CA ALA A 249 -30.78 15.09 -20.57
C ALA A 249 -30.84 13.71 -19.90
N SER A 250 -31.80 12.89 -20.36
CA SER A 250 -31.93 11.49 -19.98
C SER A 250 -31.97 10.61 -21.24
N ALA A 251 -31.24 9.46 -21.22
CA ALA A 251 -31.16 8.51 -22.30
C ALA A 251 -31.07 7.07 -21.76
#